data_8d88a86d5ac7ed8d7737288e27c977c3
#
_entry.id   8d88a86d5ac7ed8d7737288e27c977c3
#
_cell.length_a   1.000
_cell.length_b   1.000
_cell.length_c   1.000
_cell.angle_alpha   90.00
_cell.angle_beta   90.00
_cell.angle_gamma   90.00
#
_symmetry.space_group_name_H-M   'P 1'
#
loop_
_entity.id
_entity.type
_entity.pdbx_description
1 polymer ?
#
loop_
_entity_poly.entity_id
_entity_poly.type
_entity_poly.pdbx_seq_one_letter_code
_entity_poly.pdbx_strand_id
1 'polypeptide(L)'
;MRDALAENALRIGLFRFTIAPLQPLEVPAVNKGNMLRGGFGHAFRRLCCIPQCKDTRVCPLDGSCPYKAVFEPSPPPGADRLSKNQDIPRPFVFRAPPTRQTRFEKGERFEFGLVLIGRALDFLPYFVLSFRELAGQGLGLNRAVCELENVTACDFDQSTVAIVYQSSDQMFHTPAPLDLAAWVELRMRHLGTSRITVRFLTPTHLTFDGKIVKQPEFHHLFKRVRDRVNALSSFYGVGPMDADFKGLGERAEKVRTVSAQTEWVERFRTSSKTHQRHELSGFVGECTYEFPCDNSEISNLELLKWVLAGELCHVGKHSAWGNGWYRVGETESERR
;
A
#
# COMPACT_ATOMS: atom_id res chain seq x y z
N MET A 1 15.65 -23.30 9.48
CA MET A 1 14.57 -22.37 9.90
C MET A 1 13.70 -22.19 8.68
N ARG A 2 12.39 -22.35 8.79
CA ARG A 2 11.46 -22.19 7.67
C ARG A 2 11.37 -20.71 7.27
N ASP A 3 11.31 -20.44 5.97
CA ASP A 3 11.13 -19.08 5.47
C ASP A 3 9.64 -18.75 5.39
N ALA A 4 9.11 -18.08 6.43
CA ALA A 4 7.70 -17.79 6.56
C ALA A 4 7.11 -16.97 5.38
N LEU A 5 7.93 -16.16 4.70
CA LEU A 5 7.52 -15.40 3.52
C LEU A 5 7.46 -16.29 2.27
N ALA A 6 8.46 -17.18 2.09
CA ALA A 6 8.51 -18.09 0.95
C ALA A 6 7.38 -19.16 1.01
N GLU A 7 7.05 -19.64 2.22
CA GLU A 7 5.99 -20.65 2.39
C GLU A 7 4.57 -20.05 2.23
N ASN A 8 4.41 -18.73 2.31
CA ASN A 8 3.09 -18.08 2.37
C ASN A 8 2.56 -17.55 1.04
N ALA A 9 3.27 -17.63 -0.08
CA ALA A 9 2.81 -17.31 -1.43
C ALA A 9 1.77 -16.17 -1.52
N LEU A 10 2.00 -15.04 -0.82
CA LEU A 10 1.08 -13.90 -0.83
C LEU A 10 1.12 -13.21 -2.21
N ARG A 11 0.01 -13.35 -2.96
CA ARG A 11 -0.12 -12.79 -4.30
C ARG A 11 -0.21 -11.26 -4.28
N ILE A 12 0.45 -10.61 -5.23
CA ILE A 12 0.50 -9.16 -5.41
C ILE A 12 0.15 -8.83 -6.86
N GLY A 13 -0.59 -7.75 -7.07
CA GLY A 13 -0.76 -7.14 -8.38
C GLY A 13 -0.31 -5.69 -8.36
N LEU A 14 0.52 -5.33 -9.32
CA LEU A 14 0.98 -3.96 -9.55
C LEU A 14 0.32 -3.43 -10.82
N PHE A 15 -0.43 -2.34 -10.70
CA PHE A 15 -1.17 -1.77 -11.83
C PHE A 15 -0.87 -0.29 -11.98
N ARG A 16 -0.82 0.15 -13.24
CA ARG A 16 -0.77 1.57 -13.61
C ARG A 16 -2.08 1.95 -14.29
N PHE A 17 -2.69 3.00 -13.79
CA PHE A 17 -3.90 3.60 -14.35
C PHE A 17 -3.52 4.88 -15.06
N THR A 18 -3.90 5.02 -16.31
CA THR A 18 -3.66 6.19 -17.15
C THR A 18 -4.97 6.92 -17.38
N ILE A 19 -5.07 8.13 -16.85
CA ILE A 19 -6.23 9.02 -17.01
C ILE A 19 -5.90 10.08 -18.06
N ALA A 20 -6.74 10.20 -19.07
CA ALA A 20 -6.68 11.22 -20.11
C ALA A 20 -7.67 12.35 -19.79
N PRO A 21 -7.24 13.56 -19.42
CA PRO A 21 -8.11 14.70 -19.24
C PRO A 21 -8.76 15.12 -20.56
N LEU A 22 -10.09 15.27 -20.57
CA LEU A 22 -10.83 15.84 -21.69
C LEU A 22 -10.97 17.37 -21.58
N GLN A 23 -10.74 17.89 -20.39
CA GLN A 23 -10.61 19.29 -20.03
C GLN A 23 -9.54 19.41 -18.93
N PRO A 24 -8.98 20.60 -18.65
CA PRO A 24 -7.90 20.73 -17.68
C PRO A 24 -8.27 20.11 -16.34
N LEU A 25 -7.44 19.17 -15.88
CA LEU A 25 -7.61 18.45 -14.60
C LEU A 25 -6.76 19.10 -13.51
N GLU A 26 -7.38 19.51 -12.42
CA GLU A 26 -6.69 20.04 -11.24
C GLU A 26 -6.64 19.00 -10.13
N VAL A 27 -5.43 18.69 -9.67
CA VAL A 27 -5.18 17.75 -8.59
C VAL A 27 -4.47 18.44 -7.42
N PRO A 28 -4.64 17.98 -6.19
CA PRO A 28 -3.97 18.61 -5.04
C PRO A 28 -2.45 18.46 -5.18
N ALA A 29 -1.68 19.48 -4.77
CA ALA A 29 -0.22 19.42 -4.73
C ALA A 29 0.27 18.29 -3.80
N VAL A 30 -0.44 18.07 -2.72
CA VAL A 30 -0.19 17.03 -1.72
C VAL A 30 -1.46 16.18 -1.52
N ASN A 31 -1.31 15.00 -0.95
CA ASN A 31 -2.44 14.10 -0.66
C ASN A 31 -3.25 13.63 -1.91
N LYS A 32 -2.60 13.54 -3.09
CA LYS A 32 -3.24 12.97 -4.29
C LYS A 32 -3.85 11.58 -4.03
N GLY A 33 -3.20 10.77 -3.21
CA GLY A 33 -3.72 9.45 -2.83
C GLY A 33 -5.05 9.53 -2.05
N ASN A 34 -5.27 10.59 -1.26
CA ASN A 34 -6.55 10.82 -0.60
C ASN A 34 -7.66 11.15 -1.62
N MET A 35 -7.36 11.95 -2.64
CA MET A 35 -8.28 12.25 -3.74
C MET A 35 -8.67 10.96 -4.47
N LEU A 36 -7.69 10.14 -4.85
CA LEU A 36 -7.91 8.87 -5.54
C LEU A 36 -8.77 7.91 -4.71
N ARG A 37 -8.40 7.68 -3.45
CA ARG A 37 -9.14 6.77 -2.57
C ARG A 37 -10.55 7.29 -2.25
N GLY A 38 -10.70 8.59 -2.06
CA GLY A 38 -12.00 9.20 -1.79
C GLY A 38 -12.96 9.02 -2.96
N GLY A 39 -12.53 9.41 -4.15
CA GLY A 39 -13.30 9.23 -5.38
C GLY A 39 -13.61 7.77 -5.67
N PHE A 40 -12.60 6.89 -5.58
CA PHE A 40 -12.79 5.46 -5.71
C PHE A 40 -13.86 4.92 -4.75
N GLY A 41 -13.79 5.26 -3.46
CA GLY A 41 -14.73 4.74 -2.47
C GLY A 41 -16.18 5.10 -2.78
N HIS A 42 -16.44 6.31 -3.31
CA HIS A 42 -17.77 6.70 -3.75
C HIS A 42 -18.25 5.94 -4.98
N ALA A 43 -17.42 5.84 -6.02
CA ALA A 43 -17.74 5.11 -7.25
C ALA A 43 -17.93 3.60 -6.95
N PHE A 44 -17.02 3.02 -6.19
CA PHE A 44 -17.08 1.60 -5.83
C PHE A 44 -18.33 1.25 -5.02
N ARG A 45 -18.74 2.13 -4.09
CA ARG A 45 -19.98 1.94 -3.36
C ARG A 45 -21.21 1.96 -4.28
N ARG A 46 -21.27 2.88 -5.24
CA ARG A 46 -22.38 2.92 -6.23
C ARG A 46 -22.45 1.66 -7.09
N LEU A 47 -21.30 1.11 -7.48
CA LEU A 47 -21.24 -0.10 -8.31
C LEU A 47 -21.61 -1.38 -7.55
N CYS A 48 -21.27 -1.45 -6.27
CA CYS A 48 -21.39 -2.70 -5.49
C CYS A 48 -22.61 -2.75 -4.57
N CYS A 49 -23.06 -1.59 -4.05
CA CYS A 49 -24.09 -1.59 -3.03
C CYS A 49 -25.49 -1.62 -3.63
N ILE A 50 -26.33 -2.53 -3.11
CA ILE A 50 -27.77 -2.55 -3.39
C ILE A 50 -28.50 -1.45 -2.60
N PRO A 51 -29.68 -0.97 -3.06
CA PRO A 51 -30.42 0.09 -2.38
C PRO A 51 -30.75 -0.21 -0.91
N GLN A 52 -30.91 -1.47 -0.57
CA GLN A 52 -31.22 -1.94 0.79
C GLN A 52 -30.02 -1.87 1.74
N CYS A 53 -28.79 -1.70 1.22
CA CYS A 53 -27.57 -1.64 2.02
C CYS A 53 -27.42 -0.26 2.67
N LYS A 54 -27.85 -0.13 3.91
CA LYS A 54 -27.66 1.08 4.72
C LYS A 54 -26.31 1.11 5.43
N ASP A 55 -25.81 -0.07 5.86
CA ASP A 55 -24.56 -0.26 6.59
C ASP A 55 -23.96 -1.60 6.18
N THR A 56 -22.62 -1.63 5.96
CA THR A 56 -21.89 -2.85 5.58
C THR A 56 -21.94 -3.93 6.64
N ARG A 57 -22.14 -3.59 7.92
CA ARG A 57 -22.24 -4.55 9.04
C ARG A 57 -23.52 -5.36 9.03
N VAL A 58 -24.58 -4.84 8.43
CA VAL A 58 -25.92 -5.47 8.37
C VAL A 58 -26.37 -5.69 6.92
N CYS A 59 -25.44 -5.74 5.99
CA CYS A 59 -25.72 -5.92 4.57
C CYS A 59 -26.21 -7.33 4.30
N PRO A 60 -27.34 -7.54 3.57
CA PRO A 60 -27.82 -8.86 3.22
C PRO A 60 -26.90 -9.63 2.26
N LEU A 61 -25.95 -8.93 1.60
CA LEU A 61 -24.90 -9.54 0.76
C LEU A 61 -23.63 -9.89 1.57
N ASP A 62 -23.74 -10.04 2.89
CA ASP A 62 -22.61 -10.39 3.74
C ASP A 62 -21.89 -11.65 3.21
N GLY A 63 -20.56 -11.62 3.16
CA GLY A 63 -19.73 -12.68 2.59
C GLY A 63 -19.51 -12.61 1.08
N SER A 64 -20.42 -12.00 0.30
CA SER A 64 -20.28 -11.85 -1.16
C SER A 64 -20.12 -10.40 -1.62
N CYS A 65 -20.21 -9.43 -0.70
CA CYS A 65 -20.16 -8.00 -1.03
C CYS A 65 -18.72 -7.54 -1.34
N PRO A 66 -18.39 -7.12 -2.59
CA PRO A 66 -17.06 -6.65 -2.94
C PRO A 66 -16.63 -5.41 -2.14
N TYR A 67 -17.57 -4.49 -1.86
CA TYR A 67 -17.29 -3.28 -1.09
C TYR A 67 -16.86 -3.62 0.35
N LYS A 68 -17.57 -4.55 1.01
CA LYS A 68 -17.20 -5.03 2.34
C LYS A 68 -15.86 -5.76 2.31
N ALA A 69 -15.66 -6.66 1.35
CA ALA A 69 -14.44 -7.47 1.26
C ALA A 69 -13.17 -6.63 1.12
N VAL A 70 -13.24 -5.51 0.39
CA VAL A 70 -12.05 -4.72 0.01
C VAL A 70 -11.97 -3.38 0.74
N PHE A 71 -13.08 -2.64 0.83
CA PHE A 71 -13.05 -1.23 1.26
C PHE A 71 -13.39 -1.03 2.75
N GLU A 72 -14.35 -1.79 3.28
CA GLU A 72 -14.75 -1.77 4.70
C GLU A 72 -14.72 -3.19 5.29
N PRO A 73 -13.56 -3.89 5.28
CA PRO A 73 -13.47 -5.23 5.80
C PRO A 73 -13.81 -5.27 7.30
N SER A 74 -14.57 -6.28 7.69
CA SER A 74 -14.90 -6.57 9.09
C SER A 74 -14.35 -7.94 9.47
N PRO A 75 -13.91 -8.15 10.72
CA PRO A 75 -13.47 -9.47 11.17
C PRO A 75 -14.58 -10.49 10.96
N PRO A 76 -14.25 -11.71 10.51
CA PRO A 76 -15.21 -12.80 10.52
C PRO A 76 -15.65 -13.08 11.96
N PRO A 77 -16.89 -13.55 12.18
CA PRO A 77 -17.35 -13.97 13.51
C PRO A 77 -16.38 -15.00 14.11
N GLY A 78 -15.94 -14.78 15.36
CA GLY A 78 -15.01 -15.69 16.06
C GLY A 78 -13.52 -15.46 15.76
N ALA A 79 -13.14 -14.38 15.10
CA ALA A 79 -11.73 -14.05 14.86
C ALA A 79 -11.08 -13.53 16.14
N ASP A 80 -10.47 -14.42 16.93
CA ASP A 80 -9.81 -14.08 18.21
C ASP A 80 -8.59 -13.15 18.08
N ARG A 81 -7.98 -13.06 16.90
CA ARG A 81 -6.71 -12.35 16.68
C ARG A 81 -6.80 -10.83 16.58
N LEU A 82 -7.98 -10.23 16.47
CA LEU A 82 -8.16 -8.78 16.37
C LEU A 82 -9.11 -8.18 17.41
N SER A 83 -9.35 -8.87 18.52
CA SER A 83 -10.16 -8.33 19.61
C SER A 83 -9.68 -6.99 20.17
N LYS A 84 -8.39 -6.66 19.98
CA LYS A 84 -7.75 -5.39 20.39
C LYS A 84 -7.47 -4.42 19.23
N ASN A 85 -7.45 -4.88 17.98
CA ASN A 85 -7.20 -4.06 16.79
C ASN A 85 -8.39 -4.15 15.85
N GLN A 86 -9.30 -3.20 15.94
CA GLN A 86 -10.56 -3.15 15.20
C GLN A 86 -10.40 -2.88 13.68
N ASP A 87 -9.19 -2.64 13.18
CA ASP A 87 -8.96 -2.28 11.78
C ASP A 87 -8.21 -3.39 11.03
N ILE A 88 -8.98 -4.22 10.33
CA ILE A 88 -8.40 -5.10 9.30
C ILE A 88 -7.71 -4.22 8.25
N PRO A 89 -6.45 -4.50 7.89
CA PRO A 89 -5.76 -3.73 6.87
C PRO A 89 -6.47 -3.88 5.52
N ARG A 90 -6.68 -2.76 4.81
CA ARG A 90 -7.24 -2.83 3.47
C ARG A 90 -6.22 -3.45 2.52
N PRO A 91 -6.65 -4.39 1.65
CA PRO A 91 -5.74 -5.13 0.78
C PRO A 91 -5.37 -4.39 -0.50
N PHE A 92 -5.33 -3.08 -0.46
CA PHE A 92 -4.95 -2.24 -1.59
C PHE A 92 -4.19 -0.98 -1.14
N VAL A 93 -3.40 -0.45 -2.06
CA VAL A 93 -2.66 0.80 -1.88
C VAL A 93 -2.73 1.62 -3.16
N PHE A 94 -3.16 2.87 -3.06
CA PHE A 94 -3.02 3.84 -4.16
C PHE A 94 -1.65 4.52 -4.09
N ARG A 95 -0.85 4.37 -5.15
CA ARG A 95 0.44 5.04 -5.31
C ARG A 95 0.26 6.26 -6.21
N ALA A 96 0.01 7.40 -5.60
CA ALA A 96 -0.06 8.66 -6.35
C ALA A 96 1.32 8.99 -6.94
N PRO A 97 1.37 9.65 -8.12
CA PRO A 97 2.64 10.05 -8.72
C PRO A 97 3.40 11.00 -7.79
N PRO A 98 4.74 10.86 -7.65
CA PRO A 98 5.55 11.70 -6.77
C PRO A 98 5.80 13.11 -7.36
N THR A 99 5.02 13.53 -8.34
CA THR A 99 5.14 14.85 -8.98
C THR A 99 4.48 15.94 -8.15
N ARG A 100 5.04 17.16 -8.23
CA ARG A 100 4.43 18.39 -7.69
C ARG A 100 3.43 19.02 -8.68
N GLN A 101 3.31 18.50 -9.90
CA GLN A 101 2.36 18.98 -10.90
C GLN A 101 0.93 18.91 -10.32
N THR A 102 0.21 20.01 -10.45
CA THR A 102 -1.17 20.16 -9.93
C THR A 102 -2.20 20.31 -11.03
N ARG A 103 -1.76 20.52 -12.28
CA ARG A 103 -2.63 20.73 -13.43
C ARG A 103 -2.14 19.91 -14.61
N PHE A 104 -3.08 19.23 -15.26
CA PHE A 104 -2.85 18.42 -16.45
C PHE A 104 -3.80 18.90 -17.55
N GLU A 105 -3.24 19.34 -18.67
CA GLU A 105 -4.01 19.84 -19.81
C GLU A 105 -4.56 18.69 -20.67
N LYS A 106 -5.50 19.02 -21.54
CA LYS A 106 -5.97 18.07 -22.57
C LYS A 106 -4.78 17.63 -23.42
N GLY A 107 -4.60 16.32 -23.56
CA GLY A 107 -3.45 15.70 -24.24
C GLY A 107 -2.35 15.23 -23.31
N GLU A 108 -2.28 15.74 -22.07
CA GLU A 108 -1.42 15.18 -21.04
C GLU A 108 -2.04 13.93 -20.40
N ARG A 109 -1.27 13.23 -19.56
CA ARG A 109 -1.72 12.03 -18.84
C ARG A 109 -1.48 12.19 -17.35
N PHE A 110 -2.49 11.88 -16.56
CA PHE A 110 -2.37 11.70 -15.13
C PHE A 110 -2.29 10.20 -14.81
N GLU A 111 -1.13 9.74 -14.40
CA GLU A 111 -0.90 8.33 -14.08
C GLU A 111 -0.78 8.13 -12.57
N PHE A 112 -1.29 7.00 -12.09
CA PHE A 112 -1.10 6.56 -10.71
C PHE A 112 -1.02 5.04 -10.62
N GLY A 113 -0.37 4.55 -9.56
CA GLY A 113 -0.24 3.13 -9.29
C GLY A 113 -1.33 2.63 -8.36
N LEU A 114 -1.67 1.35 -8.51
CA LEU A 114 -2.48 0.57 -7.58
C LEU A 114 -1.74 -0.73 -7.25
N VAL A 115 -1.62 -1.03 -5.97
CA VAL A 115 -1.20 -2.35 -5.48
C VAL A 115 -2.42 -3.06 -4.95
N LEU A 116 -2.67 -4.29 -5.42
CA LEU A 116 -3.66 -5.22 -4.86
C LEU A 116 -2.97 -6.39 -4.19
N ILE A 117 -3.51 -6.87 -3.07
CA ILE A 117 -2.88 -7.86 -2.21
C ILE A 117 -3.83 -9.03 -1.98
N GLY A 118 -3.35 -10.25 -2.22
CA GLY A 118 -4.07 -11.48 -2.02
C GLY A 118 -5.39 -11.54 -2.80
N ARG A 119 -6.47 -11.95 -2.15
CA ARG A 119 -7.80 -12.06 -2.77
C ARG A 119 -8.40 -10.75 -3.30
N ALA A 120 -7.80 -9.59 -2.98
CA ALA A 120 -8.24 -8.34 -3.60
C ALA A 120 -8.00 -8.30 -5.10
N LEU A 121 -7.10 -9.12 -5.63
CA LEU A 121 -6.87 -9.28 -7.08
C LEU A 121 -8.13 -9.72 -7.82
N ASP A 122 -8.97 -10.54 -7.20
CA ASP A 122 -10.21 -11.04 -7.79
C ASP A 122 -11.24 -9.90 -8.01
N PHE A 123 -11.04 -8.77 -7.34
CA PHE A 123 -11.87 -7.56 -7.47
C PHE A 123 -11.28 -6.48 -8.39
N LEU A 124 -10.19 -6.75 -9.10
CA LEU A 124 -9.58 -5.80 -10.05
C LEU A 124 -10.59 -5.20 -11.04
N PRO A 125 -11.53 -5.95 -11.64
CA PRO A 125 -12.56 -5.38 -12.50
C PRO A 125 -13.36 -4.25 -11.85
N TYR A 126 -13.68 -4.35 -10.58
CA TYR A 126 -14.40 -3.30 -9.84
C TYR A 126 -13.55 -2.03 -9.67
N PHE A 127 -12.23 -2.16 -9.49
CA PHE A 127 -11.33 -1.00 -9.47
C PHE A 127 -11.32 -0.29 -10.82
N VAL A 128 -11.20 -1.04 -11.92
CA VAL A 128 -11.22 -0.50 -13.29
C VAL A 128 -12.53 0.22 -13.56
N LEU A 129 -13.67 -0.43 -13.32
CA LEU A 129 -15.00 0.15 -13.53
C LEU A 129 -15.24 1.39 -12.66
N SER A 130 -14.79 1.36 -11.39
CA SER A 130 -14.92 2.51 -10.49
C SER A 130 -14.14 3.73 -11.00
N PHE A 131 -12.92 3.55 -11.49
CA PHE A 131 -12.14 4.65 -12.05
C PHE A 131 -12.64 5.10 -13.41
N ARG A 132 -13.17 4.20 -14.25
CA ARG A 132 -13.87 4.58 -15.49
C ARG A 132 -15.07 5.49 -15.19
N GLU A 133 -15.90 5.09 -14.24
CA GLU A 133 -17.06 5.88 -13.82
C GLU A 133 -16.64 7.22 -13.20
N LEU A 134 -15.65 7.19 -12.29
CA LEU A 134 -15.14 8.39 -11.62
C LEU A 134 -14.54 9.39 -12.61
N ALA A 135 -13.78 8.92 -13.61
CA ALA A 135 -13.20 9.75 -14.65
C ALA A 135 -14.29 10.45 -15.46
N GLY A 136 -15.31 9.71 -15.90
CA GLY A 136 -16.45 10.27 -16.67
C GLY A 136 -17.35 11.22 -15.87
N GLN A 137 -17.49 11.01 -14.56
CA GLN A 137 -18.32 11.88 -13.67
C GLN A 137 -17.56 13.08 -13.14
N GLY A 138 -16.25 13.09 -13.21
CA GLY A 138 -15.39 14.18 -12.80
C GLY A 138 -14.38 13.82 -11.73
N LEU A 139 -13.11 13.95 -12.09
CA LEU A 139 -11.94 13.74 -11.24
C LEU A 139 -11.31 15.07 -10.83
N GLY A 140 -10.56 15.05 -9.74
CA GLY A 140 -9.78 16.21 -9.27
C GLY A 140 -10.59 17.21 -8.47
N LEU A 141 -9.95 18.37 -8.21
CA LEU A 141 -10.52 19.44 -7.39
C LEU A 141 -11.65 20.16 -8.12
N ASN A 142 -11.50 20.31 -9.42
CA ASN A 142 -12.45 20.98 -10.31
C ASN A 142 -13.46 20.04 -10.97
N ARG A 143 -13.45 18.73 -10.60
CA ARG A 143 -14.29 17.69 -11.18
C ARG A 143 -14.20 17.64 -12.72
N ALA A 144 -12.98 17.66 -13.22
CA ALA A 144 -12.73 17.58 -14.65
C ALA A 144 -13.21 16.24 -15.23
N VAL A 145 -13.94 16.32 -16.35
CA VAL A 145 -14.30 15.13 -17.12
C VAL A 145 -13.03 14.57 -17.76
N CYS A 146 -12.80 13.29 -17.52
CA CYS A 146 -11.64 12.55 -18.00
C CYS A 146 -12.07 11.21 -18.57
N GLU A 147 -11.14 10.54 -19.22
CA GLU A 147 -11.29 9.17 -19.66
C GLU A 147 -10.27 8.28 -18.93
N LEU A 148 -10.68 7.09 -18.48
CA LEU A 148 -9.75 6.03 -18.15
C LEU A 148 -9.24 5.43 -19.44
N GLU A 149 -8.08 5.88 -19.91
CA GLU A 149 -7.54 5.49 -21.22
C GLU A 149 -7.10 4.04 -21.22
N ASN A 150 -6.29 3.65 -20.22
CA ASN A 150 -5.87 2.27 -20.05
C ASN A 150 -5.54 1.93 -18.59
N VAL A 151 -5.49 0.64 -18.32
CA VAL A 151 -4.90 0.05 -17.12
C VAL A 151 -3.92 -1.03 -17.57
N THR A 152 -2.70 -0.97 -17.09
CA THR A 152 -1.66 -1.97 -17.37
C THR A 152 -1.24 -2.69 -16.10
N ALA A 153 -0.94 -3.97 -16.22
CA ALA A 153 -0.21 -4.72 -15.20
C ALA A 153 1.28 -4.44 -15.36
N CYS A 154 1.96 -4.23 -14.23
CA CYS A 154 3.38 -3.93 -14.19
C CYS A 154 4.14 -5.06 -13.48
N ASP A 155 5.39 -5.26 -13.88
CA ASP A 155 6.35 -6.08 -13.15
C ASP A 155 6.99 -5.26 -11.99
N PHE A 156 7.89 -5.88 -11.27
CA PHE A 156 8.58 -5.30 -10.11
C PHE A 156 9.43 -4.08 -10.44
N ASP A 157 10.00 -4.00 -11.64
CA ASP A 157 10.72 -2.84 -12.16
C ASP A 157 9.81 -1.73 -12.70
N GLN A 158 8.49 -1.88 -12.58
CA GLN A 158 7.46 -1.00 -13.12
C GLN A 158 7.33 -1.03 -14.66
N SER A 159 7.98 -1.99 -15.35
CA SER A 159 7.71 -2.22 -16.78
C SER A 159 6.29 -2.77 -16.97
N THR A 160 5.68 -2.42 -18.09
CA THR A 160 4.36 -2.96 -18.48
C THR A 160 4.51 -4.37 -18.99
N VAL A 161 3.80 -5.33 -18.38
CA VAL A 161 3.80 -6.74 -18.80
C VAL A 161 2.51 -7.17 -19.50
N ALA A 162 1.41 -6.49 -19.22
CA ALA A 162 0.13 -6.79 -19.87
C ALA A 162 -0.81 -5.58 -19.86
N ILE A 163 -1.66 -5.48 -20.88
CA ILE A 163 -2.81 -4.57 -20.88
C ILE A 163 -3.94 -5.29 -20.13
N VAL A 164 -4.48 -4.62 -19.09
CA VAL A 164 -5.63 -5.09 -18.32
C VAL A 164 -6.93 -4.57 -18.87
N TYR A 165 -6.93 -3.28 -19.26
CA TYR A 165 -8.09 -2.59 -19.82
C TYR A 165 -7.61 -1.51 -20.79
N GLN A 166 -8.36 -1.30 -21.86
CA GLN A 166 -8.17 -0.20 -22.79
C GLN A 166 -9.53 0.38 -23.19
N SER A 167 -9.62 1.70 -23.26
CA SER A 167 -10.89 2.39 -23.56
C SER A 167 -11.40 2.15 -24.98
N SER A 168 -10.48 1.89 -25.92
CA SER A 168 -10.80 1.71 -27.35
C SER A 168 -11.64 0.45 -27.64
N ASP A 169 -11.42 -0.64 -26.90
CA ASP A 169 -12.13 -1.91 -27.09
C ASP A 169 -12.98 -2.31 -25.87
N GLN A 170 -12.77 -1.64 -24.73
CA GLN A 170 -13.42 -1.91 -23.44
C GLN A 170 -13.26 -3.36 -22.95
N MET A 171 -12.29 -4.09 -23.48
CA MET A 171 -11.98 -5.45 -23.06
C MET A 171 -11.23 -5.44 -21.74
N PHE A 172 -11.50 -6.45 -20.91
CA PHE A 172 -10.83 -6.67 -19.65
C PHE A 172 -10.04 -7.99 -19.71
N HIS A 173 -8.76 -7.93 -19.36
CA HIS A 173 -7.88 -9.09 -19.27
C HIS A 173 -7.38 -9.26 -17.84
N THR A 174 -7.45 -10.50 -17.33
CA THR A 174 -6.93 -10.82 -16.01
C THR A 174 -5.44 -11.17 -16.12
N PRO A 175 -4.53 -10.35 -15.58
CA PRO A 175 -3.10 -10.65 -15.60
C PRO A 175 -2.75 -11.72 -14.57
N ALA A 176 -1.63 -12.41 -14.80
CA ALA A 176 -1.05 -13.28 -13.79
C ALA A 176 -0.60 -12.46 -12.57
N PRO A 177 -0.87 -12.92 -11.35
CA PRO A 177 -0.37 -12.26 -10.16
C PRO A 177 1.14 -12.45 -10.00
N LEU A 178 1.78 -11.50 -9.32
CA LEU A 178 3.15 -11.62 -8.83
C LEU A 178 3.15 -12.27 -7.45
N ASP A 179 4.29 -12.84 -7.06
CA ASP A 179 4.51 -13.38 -5.72
C ASP A 179 5.35 -12.41 -4.88
N LEU A 180 4.89 -12.12 -3.64
CA LEU A 180 5.63 -11.27 -2.72
C LEU A 180 7.01 -11.85 -2.35
N ALA A 181 7.11 -13.18 -2.22
CA ALA A 181 8.39 -13.83 -1.94
C ALA A 181 9.37 -13.67 -3.10
N ALA A 182 8.90 -13.78 -4.35
CA ALA A 182 9.74 -13.55 -5.52
C ALA A 182 10.27 -12.10 -5.58
N TRP A 183 9.45 -11.12 -5.19
CA TRP A 183 9.90 -9.75 -5.02
C TRP A 183 11.03 -9.64 -3.99
N VAL A 184 10.82 -10.21 -2.81
CA VAL A 184 11.80 -10.17 -1.73
C VAL A 184 13.12 -10.81 -2.17
N GLU A 185 13.08 -11.97 -2.81
CA GLU A 185 14.28 -12.65 -3.33
C GLU A 185 15.01 -11.81 -4.39
N LEU A 186 14.27 -11.20 -5.31
CA LEU A 186 14.86 -10.32 -6.32
C LEU A 186 15.58 -9.13 -5.65
N ARG A 187 14.98 -8.51 -4.65
CA ARG A 187 15.55 -7.37 -3.93
C ARG A 187 16.77 -7.76 -3.11
N MET A 188 16.74 -8.94 -2.48
CA MET A 188 17.85 -9.46 -1.66
C MET A 188 19.14 -9.64 -2.46
N ARG A 189 19.06 -9.94 -3.77
CA ARG A 189 20.25 -10.11 -4.65
C ARG A 189 21.09 -8.84 -4.79
N HIS A 190 20.51 -7.68 -4.52
CA HIS A 190 21.10 -6.36 -4.75
C HIS A 190 21.27 -5.56 -3.46
N LEU A 191 21.22 -6.20 -2.29
CA LEU A 191 21.34 -5.52 -1.01
C LEU A 191 22.41 -6.16 -0.13
N GLY A 192 23.25 -5.30 0.45
CA GLY A 192 24.14 -5.71 1.53
C GLY A 192 23.37 -6.08 2.79
N THR A 193 23.93 -6.98 3.60
CA THR A 193 23.30 -7.52 4.82
C THR A 193 23.79 -6.84 6.11
N SER A 194 24.82 -6.00 6.01
CA SER A 194 25.42 -5.32 7.16
C SER A 194 24.79 -3.96 7.44
N ARG A 195 24.41 -3.23 6.39
CA ARG A 195 23.88 -1.88 6.50
C ARG A 195 22.87 -1.59 5.38
N ILE A 196 21.75 -0.95 5.74
CA ILE A 196 20.73 -0.54 4.77
C ILE A 196 20.30 0.91 5.03
N THR A 197 19.88 1.58 3.97
CA THR A 197 19.18 2.88 4.08
C THR A 197 17.72 2.69 3.67
N VAL A 198 16.81 3.10 4.53
CA VAL A 198 15.36 3.13 4.26
C VAL A 198 14.95 4.57 3.99
N ARG A 199 14.49 4.83 2.77
CA ARG A 199 13.97 6.14 2.34
C ARG A 199 12.46 6.14 2.38
N PHE A 200 11.86 6.96 3.23
CA PHE A 200 10.42 7.14 3.36
C PHE A 200 9.92 8.18 2.35
N LEU A 201 9.23 7.70 1.32
CA LEU A 201 8.82 8.50 0.15
C LEU A 201 7.52 9.26 0.40
N THR A 202 6.68 8.77 1.29
CA THR A 202 5.40 9.39 1.66
C THR A 202 5.26 9.44 3.18
N PRO A 203 4.40 10.34 3.72
CA PRO A 203 4.24 10.49 5.15
C PRO A 203 3.99 9.14 5.83
N THR A 204 4.87 8.76 6.74
CA THR A 204 4.84 7.50 7.46
C THR A 204 4.47 7.74 8.92
N HIS A 205 3.30 7.28 9.34
CA HIS A 205 2.82 7.45 10.71
C HIS A 205 2.92 6.12 11.46
N LEU A 206 3.92 6.03 12.33
CA LEU A 206 4.12 4.88 13.21
C LEU A 206 3.80 5.27 14.64
N THR A 207 3.35 4.28 15.41
CA THR A 207 3.18 4.40 16.88
C THR A 207 3.89 3.25 17.56
N PHE A 208 4.59 3.54 18.63
CA PHE A 208 5.24 2.56 19.50
C PHE A 208 4.93 2.91 20.96
N ASP A 209 4.48 1.95 21.74
CA ASP A 209 4.04 2.11 23.13
C ASP A 209 3.09 3.32 23.33
N GLY A 210 2.12 3.44 22.43
CA GLY A 210 1.11 4.52 22.47
C GLY A 210 1.62 5.90 22.02
N LYS A 211 2.91 6.06 21.75
CA LYS A 211 3.53 7.33 21.33
C LYS A 211 3.76 7.39 19.83
N ILE A 212 3.66 8.59 19.25
CA ILE A 212 3.99 8.83 17.85
C ILE A 212 5.51 8.79 17.68
N VAL A 213 5.97 8.00 16.71
CA VAL A 213 7.39 7.89 16.34
C VAL A 213 7.70 8.95 15.29
N LYS A 214 8.62 9.87 15.58
CA LYS A 214 9.10 10.88 14.62
C LYS A 214 10.44 10.50 13.99
N GLN A 215 11.28 9.82 14.75
CA GLN A 215 12.57 9.26 14.30
C GLN A 215 12.52 7.75 14.54
N PRO A 216 12.28 6.94 13.50
CA PRO A 216 12.09 5.52 13.67
C PRO A 216 13.42 4.80 13.90
N GLU A 217 13.55 4.13 15.05
CA GLU A 217 14.49 3.05 15.20
C GLU A 217 14.07 1.85 14.36
N PHE A 218 15.01 0.95 14.05
CA PHE A 218 14.71 -0.18 13.15
C PHE A 218 13.54 -1.03 13.66
N HIS A 219 13.51 -1.35 14.95
CA HIS A 219 12.44 -2.17 15.53
C HIS A 219 11.06 -1.51 15.48
N HIS A 220 10.96 -0.17 15.48
CA HIS A 220 9.70 0.54 15.29
C HIS A 220 9.12 0.27 13.90
N LEU A 221 9.97 0.39 12.86
CA LEU A 221 9.60 0.07 11.49
C LEU A 221 9.29 -1.41 11.34
N PHE A 222 10.21 -2.26 11.77
CA PHE A 222 10.15 -3.71 11.60
C PHE A 222 8.88 -4.32 12.18
N LYS A 223 8.56 -4.02 13.45
CA LYS A 223 7.38 -4.56 14.13
C LYS A 223 6.08 -4.18 13.38
N ARG A 224 5.98 -2.95 12.87
CA ARG A 224 4.80 -2.51 12.11
C ARG A 224 4.70 -3.12 10.73
N VAL A 225 5.81 -3.30 10.03
CA VAL A 225 5.86 -4.01 8.75
C VAL A 225 5.44 -5.46 8.94
N ARG A 226 6.09 -6.18 9.87
CA ARG A 226 5.79 -7.58 10.21
C ARG A 226 4.31 -7.77 10.53
N ASP A 227 3.77 -6.96 11.43
CA ASP A 227 2.36 -7.05 11.85
C ASP A 227 1.41 -6.82 10.67
N ARG A 228 1.73 -5.85 9.80
CA ARG A 228 0.91 -5.55 8.63
C ARG A 228 0.97 -6.66 7.57
N VAL A 229 2.15 -7.15 7.24
CA VAL A 229 2.33 -8.24 6.26
C VAL A 229 1.63 -9.50 6.74
N ASN A 230 1.82 -9.87 8.02
CA ASN A 230 1.12 -11.02 8.62
C ASN A 230 -0.41 -10.84 8.63
N ALA A 231 -0.92 -9.64 8.93
CA ALA A 231 -2.36 -9.40 8.89
C ALA A 231 -2.91 -9.46 7.46
N LEU A 232 -2.20 -8.91 6.46
CA LEU A 232 -2.59 -9.03 5.05
C LEU A 232 -2.63 -10.49 4.60
N SER A 233 -1.64 -11.28 4.98
CA SER A 233 -1.63 -12.72 4.70
C SER A 233 -2.77 -13.45 5.39
N SER A 234 -3.02 -13.17 6.67
CA SER A 234 -4.06 -13.82 7.46
C SER A 234 -5.46 -13.59 6.89
N PHE A 235 -5.75 -12.37 6.39
CA PHE A 235 -7.08 -12.01 5.91
C PHE A 235 -7.27 -12.19 4.40
N TYR A 236 -6.20 -12.12 3.60
CA TYR A 236 -6.30 -12.08 2.13
C TYR A 236 -5.41 -13.08 1.42
N GLY A 237 -4.53 -13.77 2.14
CA GLY A 237 -3.67 -14.85 1.67
C GLY A 237 -4.17 -16.22 2.10
N VAL A 238 -3.23 -17.13 2.27
CA VAL A 238 -3.49 -18.53 2.68
C VAL A 238 -3.67 -18.70 4.19
N GLY A 239 -3.38 -17.66 4.97
CA GLY A 239 -3.45 -17.69 6.44
C GLY A 239 -2.35 -16.88 7.12
N PRO A 240 -2.26 -16.92 8.45
CA PRO A 240 -1.20 -16.28 9.19
C PRO A 240 0.16 -16.92 8.85
N MET A 241 1.20 -16.11 8.87
CA MET A 241 2.57 -16.57 8.68
C MET A 241 3.07 -17.35 9.89
N ASP A 242 3.74 -18.46 9.67
CA ASP A 242 4.39 -19.26 10.71
C ASP A 242 5.79 -18.68 10.98
N ALA A 243 5.92 -17.83 11.99
CA ALA A 243 7.17 -17.17 12.35
C ALA A 243 7.30 -16.95 13.87
N ASP A 244 8.52 -16.96 14.36
CA ASP A 244 8.82 -16.55 15.73
C ASP A 244 8.76 -15.02 15.88
N PHE A 245 7.54 -14.50 15.99
CA PHE A 245 7.31 -13.04 16.10
C PHE A 245 8.00 -12.39 17.27
N LYS A 246 8.19 -13.11 18.39
CA LYS A 246 8.87 -12.61 19.58
C LYS A 246 10.36 -12.51 19.30
N GLY A 247 10.99 -13.59 18.90
CA GLY A 247 12.43 -13.61 18.59
C GLY A 247 12.81 -12.64 17.47
N LEU A 248 11.96 -12.52 16.42
CA LEU A 248 12.13 -11.49 15.38
C LEU A 248 12.12 -10.08 15.98
N GLY A 249 11.20 -9.80 16.92
CA GLY A 249 11.13 -8.50 17.59
C GLY A 249 12.35 -8.20 18.46
N GLU A 250 12.84 -9.18 19.22
CA GLU A 250 14.05 -9.08 20.04
C GLU A 250 15.32 -8.88 19.21
N ARG A 251 15.42 -9.54 18.06
CA ARG A 251 16.52 -9.34 17.10
C ARG A 251 16.48 -7.96 16.46
N ALA A 252 15.29 -7.49 16.11
CA ALA A 252 15.13 -6.16 15.51
C ALA A 252 15.56 -5.02 16.46
N GLU A 253 15.45 -5.21 17.77
CA GLU A 253 15.91 -4.24 18.78
C GLU A 253 17.44 -4.12 18.86
N LYS A 254 18.18 -5.13 18.36
CA LYS A 254 19.65 -5.10 18.32
C LYS A 254 20.21 -4.36 17.10
N VAL A 255 19.37 -4.05 16.11
CA VAL A 255 19.77 -3.29 14.92
C VAL A 255 19.93 -1.83 15.29
N ARG A 256 21.12 -1.28 15.06
CA ARG A 256 21.49 0.07 15.45
C ARG A 256 21.06 1.09 14.40
N THR A 257 20.47 2.19 14.82
CA THR A 257 20.25 3.36 13.96
C THR A 257 21.54 4.17 13.87
N VAL A 258 22.12 4.25 12.67
CA VAL A 258 23.36 5.01 12.39
C VAL A 258 23.04 6.47 12.07
N SER A 259 21.99 6.69 11.31
CA SER A 259 21.52 8.02 10.91
C SER A 259 20.00 8.05 10.81
N ALA A 260 19.39 9.14 11.22
CA ALA A 260 17.96 9.39 11.06
C ALA A 260 17.76 10.85 10.61
N GLN A 261 17.61 11.04 9.30
CA GLN A 261 17.35 12.32 8.67
C GLN A 261 15.88 12.36 8.23
N THR A 262 15.01 12.52 9.22
CA THR A 262 13.56 12.52 9.02
C THR A 262 12.93 13.84 9.41
N GLU A 263 11.96 14.29 8.63
CA GLU A 263 11.15 15.48 8.84
C GLU A 263 9.68 15.10 9.06
N TRP A 264 9.05 15.67 10.09
CA TRP A 264 7.62 15.49 10.31
C TRP A 264 6.82 16.41 9.39
N VAL A 265 6.00 15.82 8.52
CA VAL A 265 5.16 16.54 7.58
C VAL A 265 3.71 16.51 8.06
N GLU A 266 3.15 17.68 8.37
CA GLU A 266 1.75 17.81 8.74
C GLU A 266 0.85 17.74 7.51
N ARG A 267 -0.12 16.85 7.56
CA ARG A 267 -1.14 16.66 6.52
C ARG A 267 -2.49 16.43 7.16
N PHE A 268 -3.49 17.06 6.59
CA PHE A 268 -4.87 16.90 7.05
C PHE A 268 -5.80 16.68 5.87
N ARG A 269 -6.91 16.02 6.13
CA ARG A 269 -8.04 15.95 5.22
C ARG A 269 -9.32 16.27 5.97
N THR A 270 -10.29 16.84 5.30
CA THR A 270 -11.66 16.96 5.80
C THR A 270 -12.52 15.89 5.15
N SER A 271 -13.26 15.14 5.94
CA SER A 271 -14.23 14.17 5.44
C SER A 271 -15.41 14.89 4.82
N SER A 272 -15.72 14.61 3.56
CA SER A 272 -16.92 15.16 2.91
C SER A 272 -18.24 14.65 3.53
N LYS A 273 -18.20 13.47 4.19
CA LYS A 273 -19.38 12.86 4.83
C LYS A 273 -19.65 13.38 6.24
N THR A 274 -18.59 13.57 7.04
CA THR A 274 -18.72 13.90 8.47
C THR A 274 -18.18 15.29 8.82
N HIS A 275 -17.59 16.02 7.87
CA HIS A 275 -16.90 17.29 8.05
C HIS A 275 -15.78 17.25 9.11
N GLN A 276 -15.42 16.08 9.59
CA GLN A 276 -14.34 15.91 10.56
C GLN A 276 -12.98 16.04 9.88
N ARG A 277 -12.08 16.73 10.57
CA ARG A 277 -10.67 16.82 10.17
C ARG A 277 -9.93 15.59 10.65
N HIS A 278 -9.28 14.88 9.73
CA HIS A 278 -8.46 13.71 10.01
C HIS A 278 -7.00 14.02 9.73
N GLU A 279 -6.14 13.64 10.64
CA GLU A 279 -4.70 13.76 10.47
C GLU A 279 -4.17 12.66 9.54
N LEU A 280 -3.38 13.06 8.54
CA LEU A 280 -2.62 12.20 7.63
C LEU A 280 -1.11 12.42 7.76
N SER A 281 -0.69 13.09 8.84
CA SER A 281 0.70 13.46 9.11
C SER A 281 1.58 12.24 9.32
N GLY A 282 2.86 12.42 9.08
CA GLY A 282 3.89 11.39 9.26
C GLY A 282 5.26 11.94 8.94
N PHE A 283 6.30 11.19 9.23
CA PHE A 283 7.65 11.56 8.83
C PHE A 283 7.95 11.11 7.39
N VAL A 284 8.82 11.85 6.73
CA VAL A 284 9.48 11.53 5.45
C VAL A 284 10.99 11.68 5.64
N GLY A 285 11.79 11.25 4.67
CA GLY A 285 13.24 11.33 4.75
C GLY A 285 13.89 9.96 4.77
N GLU A 286 15.04 9.81 5.41
CA GLU A 286 15.76 8.53 5.39
C GLU A 286 16.40 8.18 6.73
N CYS A 287 16.51 6.87 6.95
CA CYS A 287 17.20 6.29 8.10
C CYS A 287 18.17 5.22 7.63
N THR A 288 19.38 5.22 8.19
CA THR A 288 20.37 4.19 7.96
C THR A 288 20.48 3.30 9.19
N TYR A 289 20.39 2.01 8.97
CA TYR A 289 20.42 0.97 9.99
C TYR A 289 21.60 0.03 9.77
N GLU A 290 22.24 -0.36 10.85
CA GLU A 290 23.38 -1.27 10.85
C GLU A 290 23.03 -2.53 11.65
N PHE A 291 23.16 -3.66 10.99
CA PHE A 291 22.88 -4.98 11.57
C PHE A 291 24.08 -5.49 12.39
N PRO A 292 23.85 -6.24 13.47
CA PRO A 292 24.94 -6.84 14.23
C PRO A 292 25.83 -7.75 13.38
N CYS A 293 27.14 -7.68 13.60
CA CYS A 293 28.16 -8.52 12.92
C CYS A 293 28.39 -9.87 13.64
N ASP A 294 27.55 -10.25 14.60
CA ASP A 294 27.61 -11.54 15.23
C ASP A 294 27.21 -12.65 14.23
N ASN A 295 27.63 -13.90 14.46
CA ASN A 295 27.47 -15.07 13.55
C ASN A 295 26.01 -15.36 13.14
N SER A 296 25.15 -14.36 13.08
CA SER A 296 23.73 -14.41 12.80
C SER A 296 23.36 -13.85 11.41
N GLU A 297 24.21 -13.99 10.36
CA GLU A 297 23.84 -13.56 9.00
C GLU A 297 22.45 -14.03 8.56
N ILE A 298 22.12 -15.29 8.84
CA ILE A 298 20.78 -15.85 8.55
C ILE A 298 19.68 -15.06 9.27
N SER A 299 19.97 -14.62 10.50
CA SER A 299 19.03 -13.85 11.34
C SER A 299 18.80 -12.44 10.79
N ASN A 300 19.85 -11.78 10.28
CA ASN A 300 19.80 -10.47 9.67
C ASN A 300 19.03 -10.53 8.33
N LEU A 301 19.29 -11.57 7.52
CA LEU A 301 18.58 -11.82 6.27
C LEU A 301 17.07 -11.96 6.48
N GLU A 302 16.65 -12.66 7.55
CA GLU A 302 15.23 -12.81 7.86
C GLU A 302 14.56 -11.46 8.17
N LEU A 303 15.19 -10.62 9.00
CA LEU A 303 14.67 -9.28 9.28
C LEU A 303 14.55 -8.42 8.02
N LEU A 304 15.57 -8.50 7.15
CA LEU A 304 15.61 -7.74 5.91
C LEU A 304 14.51 -8.16 4.94
N LYS A 305 14.23 -9.46 4.81
CA LYS A 305 13.13 -9.98 3.99
C LYS A 305 11.78 -9.36 4.36
N TRP A 306 11.46 -9.27 5.65
CA TRP A 306 10.23 -8.63 6.11
C TRP A 306 10.16 -7.15 5.73
N VAL A 307 11.25 -6.42 5.91
CA VAL A 307 11.29 -5.00 5.55
C VAL A 307 11.12 -4.80 4.04
N LEU A 308 11.71 -5.67 3.22
CA LEU A 308 11.52 -5.64 1.77
C LEU A 308 10.07 -5.94 1.35
N ALA A 309 9.41 -6.89 2.01
CA ALA A 309 8.00 -7.17 1.77
C ALA A 309 7.12 -5.93 2.01
N GLY A 310 7.47 -5.12 3.01
CA GLY A 310 6.77 -3.87 3.32
C GLY A 310 6.88 -2.78 2.26
N GLU A 311 7.87 -2.81 1.36
CA GLU A 311 7.97 -1.86 0.24
C GLU A 311 6.73 -1.89 -0.66
N LEU A 312 6.15 -3.07 -0.86
CA LEU A 312 4.92 -3.25 -1.65
C LEU A 312 3.65 -3.04 -0.80
N CYS A 313 3.67 -3.49 0.45
CA CYS A 313 2.50 -3.43 1.33
C CYS A 313 2.29 -2.06 1.98
N HIS A 314 3.30 -1.19 1.97
CA HIS A 314 3.41 0.04 2.76
C HIS A 314 3.34 -0.22 4.27
N VAL A 315 3.56 0.79 5.10
CA VAL A 315 3.59 0.63 6.56
C VAL A 315 2.86 1.75 7.30
N GLY A 316 2.36 1.47 8.48
CA GLY A 316 1.74 2.45 9.37
C GLY A 316 0.32 2.86 8.97
N LYS A 317 -0.14 3.98 9.53
CA LYS A 317 -1.50 4.47 9.28
C LYS A 317 -1.67 4.96 7.85
N HIS A 318 -2.89 4.85 7.35
CA HIS A 318 -3.30 5.41 6.06
C HIS A 318 -2.61 4.82 4.82
N SER A 319 -2.12 3.58 4.89
CA SER A 319 -1.45 2.91 3.77
C SER A 319 -2.33 2.83 2.51
N ALA A 320 -3.64 2.60 2.64
CA ALA A 320 -4.57 2.57 1.50
C ALA A 320 -4.68 3.92 0.75
N TRP A 321 -4.25 5.04 1.35
CA TRP A 321 -4.12 6.36 0.69
C TRP A 321 -2.73 6.60 0.09
N GLY A 322 -1.82 5.61 0.16
CA GLY A 322 -0.46 5.70 -0.32
C GLY A 322 0.55 6.21 0.72
N ASN A 323 0.15 6.43 1.97
CA ASN A 323 1.06 6.75 3.06
C ASN A 323 1.92 5.54 3.44
N GLY A 324 3.07 5.78 4.06
CA GLY A 324 3.96 4.72 4.51
C GLY A 324 4.69 3.98 3.38
N TRP A 325 4.79 4.59 2.22
CA TRP A 325 5.63 4.09 1.14
C TRP A 325 7.09 4.39 1.41
N TYR A 326 7.91 3.38 1.36
CA TYR A 326 9.36 3.49 1.50
C TYR A 326 10.10 2.60 0.51
N ARG A 327 11.39 2.83 0.38
CA ARG A 327 12.33 2.00 -0.39
C ARG A 327 13.54 1.69 0.47
N VAL A 328 14.01 0.45 0.35
CA VAL A 328 15.27 -0.01 0.93
C VAL A 328 16.36 0.10 -0.13
N GLY A 329 17.50 0.65 0.20
CA GLY A 329 18.64 0.77 -0.68
C GLY A 329 19.94 0.56 0.09
N GLU A 330 21.04 0.46 -0.67
CA GLU A 330 22.37 0.53 -0.13
C GLU A 330 22.72 1.97 0.25
N THR A 331 23.64 2.13 1.17
CA THR A 331 24.19 3.45 1.50
C THR A 331 24.98 4.01 0.30
N GLU A 332 25.01 5.34 0.13
CA GLU A 332 25.80 5.98 -0.96
C GLU A 332 27.28 5.60 -0.94
N SER A 333 27.82 5.20 0.21
CA SER A 333 29.21 4.75 0.36
C SER A 333 29.48 3.37 -0.25
N GLU A 334 28.47 2.54 -0.47
CA GLU A 334 28.61 1.18 -1.02
C GLU A 334 28.40 1.16 -2.56
N ARG A 335 28.00 2.29 -3.15
CA ARG A 335 27.82 2.45 -4.61
C ARG A 335 29.11 2.91 -5.36
N ARG A 336 30.25 3.05 -4.64
CA ARG A 336 31.53 3.49 -5.24
C ARG A 336 32.48 2.33 -5.46
#